data_591ef7b27a8ac6ffc31a2ff6262fab12
#
_entry.id   591ef7b27a8ac6ffc31a2ff6262fab12
#
_cell.length_a   1.000
_cell.length_b   1.000
_cell.length_c   1.000
_cell.angle_alpha   90.00
_cell.angle_beta   90.00
_cell.angle_gamma   90.00
#
_symmetry.space_group_name_H-M   'P 1'
#
loop_
_entity.id
_entity.type
_entity.pdbx_description
1 polymer ?
#
loop_
_entity_poly.entity_id
_entity_poly.type
_entity_poly.pdbx_seq_one_letter_code
_entity_poly.pdbx_strand_id
1 'polypeptide(L)'
;MGDNIEIIIDNYSEAVKTNTEVKDKKFVPTIESVLKKKHIQMPQEIYNASGIKVFGKRIKSLIYTTDLAIIKNNNADGVIAVYPFTPQIAINQAIIELSSTPVFVGVGGGTTTGQRSIDIALNAELTGAYGVVL
;
A
#
# COMPACT_ATOMS: atom_id res chain seq x y z
N MET A 1 -17.61 38.69 -10.30
CA MET A 1 -16.56 37.67 -10.09
C MET A 1 -16.93 36.26 -10.60
N GLY A 2 -18.19 35.86 -10.56
CA GLY A 2 -18.64 34.58 -11.10
C GLY A 2 -18.48 34.41 -12.61
N ASP A 3 -18.79 35.49 -13.35
CA ASP A 3 -18.80 35.48 -14.80
C ASP A 3 -17.41 35.25 -15.44
N ASN A 4 -16.34 35.74 -14.82
CA ASN A 4 -14.98 35.57 -15.31
C ASN A 4 -14.46 34.14 -15.15
N ILE A 5 -14.87 33.43 -14.10
CA ILE A 5 -14.48 32.04 -13.84
C ILE A 5 -15.17 31.09 -14.82
N GLU A 6 -16.46 31.33 -15.12
CA GLU A 6 -17.23 30.55 -16.11
C GLU A 6 -16.63 30.67 -17.52
N ILE A 7 -16.25 31.86 -17.95
CA ILE A 7 -15.61 32.10 -19.25
C ILE A 7 -14.26 31.36 -19.35
N ILE A 8 -13.47 31.36 -18.29
CA ILE A 8 -12.17 30.65 -18.26
C ILE A 8 -12.38 29.15 -18.37
N ILE A 9 -13.35 28.58 -17.65
CA ILE A 9 -13.67 27.16 -17.69
C ILE A 9 -14.16 26.74 -19.08
N ASP A 10 -15.04 27.52 -19.69
CA ASP A 10 -15.57 27.26 -21.03
C ASP A 10 -14.46 27.31 -22.10
N ASN A 11 -13.60 28.31 -22.04
CA ASN A 11 -12.45 28.43 -22.94
C ASN A 11 -11.47 27.27 -22.78
N TYR A 12 -11.23 26.83 -21.55
CA TYR A 12 -10.39 25.69 -21.28
C TYR A 12 -10.98 24.38 -21.82
N SER A 13 -12.29 24.19 -21.63
CA SER A 13 -13.01 23.03 -22.14
C SER A 13 -13.00 22.96 -23.65
N GLU A 14 -13.20 24.08 -24.35
CA GLU A 14 -13.12 24.16 -25.80
C GLU A 14 -11.69 23.91 -26.32
N ALA A 15 -10.68 24.48 -25.68
CA ALA A 15 -9.29 24.25 -26.05
C ALA A 15 -8.87 22.77 -25.88
N VAL A 16 -9.34 22.09 -24.84
CA VAL A 16 -9.11 20.68 -24.60
C VAL A 16 -9.84 19.84 -25.65
N LYS A 17 -11.09 20.16 -26.00
CA LYS A 17 -11.85 19.46 -27.04
C LYS A 17 -11.19 19.64 -28.41
N THR A 18 -10.79 20.85 -28.76
CA THR A 18 -10.13 21.15 -30.04
C THR A 18 -8.81 20.40 -30.18
N ASN A 19 -8.02 20.30 -29.10
CA ASN A 19 -6.78 19.54 -29.11
C ASN A 19 -6.97 18.03 -29.23
N THR A 20 -8.11 17.49 -28.76
CA THR A 20 -8.44 16.06 -28.93
C THR A 20 -8.99 15.73 -30.29
N GLU A 21 -9.67 16.66 -30.98
CA GLU A 21 -10.27 16.44 -32.30
C GLU A 21 -9.27 16.56 -33.45
N VAL A 22 -8.18 17.32 -33.30
CA VAL A 22 -7.24 17.67 -34.40
C VAL A 22 -6.04 16.75 -34.47
N LYS A 23 -5.77 15.94 -33.46
CA LYS A 23 -4.60 15.06 -33.48
C LYS A 23 -5.00 13.59 -33.62
N ASP A 24 -4.75 13.03 -34.80
CA ASP A 24 -4.69 11.58 -34.96
C ASP A 24 -3.59 11.03 -34.04
N LYS A 25 -3.98 10.16 -33.13
CA LYS A 25 -3.02 9.51 -32.25
C LYS A 25 -2.15 8.56 -33.05
N LYS A 26 -0.86 8.84 -33.12
CA LYS A 26 0.10 7.90 -33.70
C LYS A 26 0.14 6.64 -32.85
N PHE A 27 0.28 5.50 -33.51
CA PHE A 27 0.53 4.23 -32.82
C PHE A 27 1.85 4.34 -32.05
N VAL A 28 1.78 4.09 -30.74
CA VAL A 28 2.96 4.02 -29.87
C VAL A 28 3.08 2.59 -29.35
N PRO A 29 4.16 1.88 -29.68
CA PRO A 29 4.33 0.52 -29.20
C PRO A 29 4.47 0.49 -27.69
N THR A 30 3.86 -0.50 -27.04
CA THR A 30 4.00 -0.72 -25.61
C THR A 30 5.38 -1.31 -25.34
N ILE A 31 6.15 -0.63 -24.49
CA ILE A 31 7.41 -1.17 -23.99
C ILE A 31 7.11 -1.95 -22.72
N GLU A 32 7.32 -3.25 -22.77
CA GLU A 32 7.18 -4.12 -21.60
C GLU A 32 8.55 -4.42 -20.98
N SER A 33 8.68 -4.12 -19.70
CA SER A 33 9.90 -4.43 -18.96
C SER A 33 9.72 -5.70 -18.16
N VAL A 34 10.61 -6.66 -18.36
CA VAL A 34 10.67 -7.90 -17.57
C VAL A 34 10.98 -7.58 -16.11
N LEU A 35 11.80 -6.58 -15.85
CA LEU A 35 12.13 -6.16 -14.48
C LEU A 35 10.93 -5.60 -13.73
N LYS A 36 10.09 -4.82 -14.39
CA LYS A 36 8.89 -4.28 -13.77
C LYS A 36 7.82 -5.34 -13.53
N LYS A 37 7.84 -6.44 -14.27
CA LYS A 37 6.93 -7.56 -14.07
C LYS A 37 7.40 -8.57 -13.03
N LYS A 38 8.65 -8.46 -12.56
CA LYS A 38 9.22 -9.36 -11.54
C LYS A 38 8.80 -8.98 -10.12
N HIS A 39 7.52 -8.70 -9.93
CA HIS A 39 6.97 -8.63 -8.59
C HIS A 39 6.62 -10.04 -8.11
N ILE A 40 6.71 -10.24 -6.80
CA ILE A 40 6.15 -11.45 -6.18
C ILE A 40 4.64 -11.37 -6.35
N GLN A 41 4.08 -12.38 -7.04
CA GLN A 41 2.66 -12.43 -7.36
C GLN A 41 1.95 -13.38 -6.40
N MET A 42 0.83 -12.93 -5.84
CA MET A 42 -0.07 -13.80 -5.09
C MET A 42 -0.80 -14.72 -6.07
N PRO A 43 -1.06 -15.99 -5.69
CA PRO A 43 -1.86 -16.90 -6.52
C PRO A 43 -3.23 -16.30 -6.85
N GLN A 44 -3.69 -16.48 -8.09
CA GLN A 44 -4.98 -15.93 -8.53
C GLN A 44 -6.16 -16.49 -7.73
N GLU A 45 -6.06 -17.71 -7.26
CA GLU A 45 -7.08 -18.38 -6.46
C GLU A 45 -7.42 -17.61 -5.17
N ILE A 46 -6.47 -16.84 -4.65
CA ILE A 46 -6.68 -16.09 -3.40
C ILE A 46 -7.78 -15.04 -3.53
N TYR A 47 -8.00 -14.55 -4.77
CA TYR A 47 -9.03 -13.53 -5.04
C TYR A 47 -10.45 -14.09 -4.97
N ASN A 48 -10.61 -15.42 -4.94
CA ASN A 48 -11.90 -16.06 -4.69
C ASN A 48 -12.32 -16.03 -3.22
N ALA A 49 -11.39 -15.74 -2.31
CA ALA A 49 -11.68 -15.58 -0.90
C ALA A 49 -12.53 -14.34 -0.64
N SER A 50 -13.37 -14.39 0.38
CA SER A 50 -14.15 -13.23 0.84
C SER A 50 -13.26 -12.14 1.42
N GLY A 51 -12.15 -12.53 2.06
CA GLY A 51 -11.25 -11.63 2.74
C GLY A 51 -11.82 -11.06 4.03
N ILE A 52 -11.12 -10.10 4.57
CA ILE A 52 -11.54 -9.32 5.74
C ILE A 52 -11.60 -7.84 5.36
N LYS A 53 -12.36 -7.05 6.10
CA LYS A 53 -12.32 -5.59 5.95
C LYS A 53 -11.72 -4.97 7.20
N VAL A 54 -10.68 -4.17 6.99
CA VAL A 54 -10.02 -3.41 8.05
C VAL A 54 -10.05 -1.94 7.64
N PHE A 55 -10.66 -1.10 8.45
CA PHE A 55 -10.87 0.32 8.14
C PHE A 55 -11.45 0.56 6.73
N GLY A 56 -12.44 -0.26 6.36
CA GLY A 56 -13.10 -0.16 5.05
C GLY A 56 -12.33 -0.77 3.88
N LYS A 57 -11.08 -1.14 4.06
CA LYS A 57 -10.26 -1.77 3.03
C LYS A 57 -10.41 -3.29 3.09
N ARG A 58 -10.73 -3.90 1.93
CA ARG A 58 -10.80 -5.35 1.82
C ARG A 58 -9.41 -5.94 1.65
N ILE A 59 -9.08 -6.90 2.47
CA ILE A 59 -7.80 -7.61 2.46
C ILE A 59 -8.09 -9.08 2.17
N LYS A 60 -7.59 -9.58 1.05
CA LYS A 60 -7.72 -10.99 0.63
C LYS A 60 -6.39 -11.74 0.68
N SER A 61 -5.28 -11.01 0.68
CA SER A 61 -3.95 -11.61 0.70
C SER A 61 -3.04 -10.86 1.66
N LEU A 62 -2.24 -11.62 2.39
CA LEU A 62 -1.23 -11.10 3.29
C LEU A 62 0.10 -11.81 3.01
N ILE A 63 1.16 -11.02 2.85
CA ILE A 63 2.50 -11.58 2.76
C ILE A 63 3.18 -11.50 4.12
N TYR A 64 3.77 -12.60 4.54
CA TYR A 64 4.46 -12.70 5.83
C TYR A 64 5.96 -12.52 5.60
N THR A 65 6.47 -11.33 5.86
CA THR A 65 7.87 -10.99 5.60
C THR A 65 8.30 -9.74 6.34
N THR A 66 9.59 -9.65 6.60
CA THR A 66 10.26 -8.43 7.06
C THR A 66 11.34 -7.95 6.08
N ASP A 67 11.47 -8.62 4.95
CA ASP A 67 12.39 -8.21 3.90
C ASP A 67 11.84 -6.97 3.18
N LEU A 68 12.56 -5.87 3.27
CA LEU A 68 12.13 -4.59 2.73
C LEU A 68 11.98 -4.63 1.20
N ALA A 69 12.83 -5.38 0.51
CA ALA A 69 12.73 -5.52 -0.93
C ALA A 69 11.47 -6.30 -1.34
N ILE A 70 11.12 -7.33 -0.59
CA ILE A 70 9.88 -8.09 -0.80
C ILE A 70 8.66 -7.21 -0.50
N ILE A 71 8.68 -6.44 0.58
CA ILE A 71 7.59 -5.54 0.97
C ILE A 71 7.29 -4.53 -0.15
N LYS A 72 8.31 -4.04 -0.82
CA LYS A 72 8.14 -3.09 -1.94
C LYS A 72 7.83 -3.74 -3.29
N ASN A 73 7.99 -5.07 -3.42
CA ASN A 73 7.91 -5.76 -4.70
C ASN A 73 6.98 -6.98 -4.65
N ASN A 74 5.79 -6.78 -4.16
CA ASN A 74 4.73 -7.79 -4.14
C ASN A 74 3.37 -7.14 -4.44
N ASN A 75 2.39 -7.96 -4.81
CA ASN A 75 1.02 -7.53 -5.05
C ASN A 75 0.02 -7.98 -3.99
N ALA A 76 0.48 -8.39 -2.81
CA ALA A 76 -0.40 -8.71 -1.70
C ALA A 76 -1.14 -7.46 -1.19
N ASP A 77 -2.31 -7.66 -0.61
CA ASP A 77 -3.14 -6.57 -0.08
C ASP A 77 -2.58 -5.99 1.23
N GLY A 78 -1.74 -6.73 1.92
CA GLY A 78 -1.12 -6.28 3.15
C GLY A 78 0.10 -7.10 3.53
N VAL A 79 0.77 -6.68 4.59
CA VAL A 79 2.00 -7.29 5.09
C VAL A 79 1.83 -7.65 6.56
N ILE A 80 2.23 -8.87 6.92
CA ILE A 80 2.44 -9.25 8.31
C ILE A 80 3.94 -9.24 8.59
N ALA A 81 4.39 -8.31 9.41
CA ALA A 81 5.78 -8.11 9.74
C ALA A 81 6.06 -8.59 11.18
N VAL A 82 6.34 -9.87 11.30
CA VAL A 82 6.70 -10.52 12.56
C VAL A 82 8.05 -11.22 12.35
N TYR A 83 8.93 -11.08 13.30
CA TYR A 83 10.28 -11.67 13.23
C TYR A 83 10.62 -12.39 14.54
N PRO A 84 11.57 -13.34 14.53
CA PRO A 84 11.84 -14.22 15.68
C PRO A 84 12.74 -13.57 16.75
N PHE A 85 12.72 -12.27 16.84
CA PHE A 85 13.47 -11.48 17.82
C PHE A 85 12.53 -10.58 18.60
N THR A 86 13.02 -10.02 19.69
CA THR A 86 12.26 -9.05 20.47
C THR A 86 11.80 -7.90 19.58
N PRO A 87 10.50 -7.60 19.54
CA PRO A 87 9.99 -6.49 18.74
C PRO A 87 10.64 -5.15 19.11
N GLN A 88 10.97 -4.38 18.09
CA GLN A 88 11.61 -3.08 18.24
C GLN A 88 10.84 -2.01 17.48
N ILE A 89 10.60 -0.88 18.13
CA ILE A 89 9.88 0.26 17.54
C ILE A 89 10.55 0.72 16.24
N ALA A 90 11.87 0.82 16.21
CA ALA A 90 12.60 1.29 15.03
C ALA A 90 12.39 0.39 13.81
N ILE A 91 12.34 -0.92 14.00
CA ILE A 91 12.09 -1.88 12.91
C ILE A 91 10.65 -1.76 12.42
N ASN A 92 9.70 -1.77 13.34
CA ASN A 92 8.28 -1.64 13.00
C ASN A 92 7.99 -0.33 12.27
N GLN A 93 8.53 0.79 12.73
CA GLN A 93 8.40 2.08 12.06
C GLN A 93 8.95 2.06 10.63
N ALA A 94 10.15 1.52 10.44
CA ALA A 94 10.77 1.44 9.13
C ALA A 94 9.91 0.66 8.12
N ILE A 95 9.31 -0.45 8.56
CA ILE A 95 8.44 -1.27 7.71
C ILE A 95 7.13 -0.54 7.40
N ILE A 96 6.50 0.08 8.41
CA ILE A 96 5.25 0.82 8.23
C ILE A 96 5.45 1.98 7.25
N GLU A 97 6.51 2.75 7.41
CA GLU A 97 6.81 3.89 6.54
C GLU A 97 7.16 3.47 5.11
N LEU A 98 7.86 2.34 4.95
CA LEU A 98 8.25 1.84 3.65
C LEU A 98 7.07 1.25 2.86
N SER A 99 6.16 0.56 3.53
CA SER A 99 5.08 -0.18 2.87
C SER A 99 4.03 0.76 2.29
N SER A 100 3.60 0.48 1.07
CA SER A 100 2.46 1.14 0.42
C SER A 100 1.12 0.45 0.70
N THR A 101 1.15 -0.69 1.39
CA THR A 101 -0.05 -1.45 1.77
C THR A 101 -0.16 -1.55 3.30
N PRO A 102 -1.34 -1.92 3.84
CA PRO A 102 -1.53 -2.13 5.27
C PRO A 102 -0.49 -3.05 5.89
N VAL A 103 0.03 -2.67 7.05
CA VAL A 103 1.02 -3.44 7.79
C VAL A 103 0.46 -3.86 9.15
N PHE A 104 0.65 -5.12 9.48
CA PHE A 104 0.37 -5.69 10.78
C PHE A 104 1.72 -6.07 11.40
N VAL A 105 2.06 -5.50 12.54
CA VAL A 105 3.38 -5.65 13.14
C VAL A 105 3.35 -6.49 14.41
N GLY A 106 4.43 -7.22 14.68
CA GLY A 106 4.61 -7.95 15.93
C GLY A 106 4.92 -7.01 17.09
N VAL A 107 4.21 -7.17 18.19
CA VAL A 107 4.39 -6.37 19.40
C VAL A 107 4.67 -7.20 20.64
N GLY A 108 4.57 -8.52 20.55
CA GLY A 108 4.75 -9.41 21.68
C GLY A 108 5.33 -10.75 21.25
N GLY A 109 5.24 -11.73 22.13
CA GLY A 109 5.75 -13.07 21.93
C GLY A 109 7.14 -13.29 22.53
N GLY A 110 7.51 -14.57 22.71
CA GLY A 110 8.73 -14.93 23.39
C GLY A 110 8.81 -14.35 24.79
N THR A 111 9.83 -13.55 25.06
CA THR A 111 10.05 -12.89 26.34
C THR A 111 9.45 -11.48 26.42
N THR A 112 8.84 -10.99 25.32
CA THR A 112 8.27 -9.65 25.29
C THR A 112 6.82 -9.69 25.74
N THR A 113 6.55 -9.21 26.93
CA THR A 113 5.24 -9.22 27.57
C THR A 113 4.99 -7.93 28.35
N GLY A 114 3.77 -7.78 28.87
CA GLY A 114 3.40 -6.71 29.78
C GLY A 114 3.51 -5.33 29.17
N GLN A 115 4.07 -4.39 29.94
CA GLN A 115 4.12 -2.98 29.57
C GLN A 115 4.88 -2.74 28.26
N ARG A 116 5.93 -3.51 27.99
CA ARG A 116 6.69 -3.36 26.74
C ARG A 116 5.82 -3.65 25.51
N SER A 117 5.01 -4.69 25.55
CA SER A 117 4.07 -5.00 24.44
C SER A 117 3.03 -3.91 24.26
N ILE A 118 2.52 -3.35 25.36
CA ILE A 118 1.58 -2.24 25.32
C ILE A 118 2.22 -1.00 24.67
N ASP A 119 3.42 -0.65 25.06
CA ASP A 119 4.14 0.51 24.52
C ASP A 119 4.45 0.36 23.04
N ILE A 120 4.85 -0.83 22.62
CA ILE A 120 5.12 -1.12 21.19
C ILE A 120 3.82 -1.08 20.39
N ALA A 121 2.73 -1.61 20.93
CA ALA A 121 1.42 -1.58 20.27
C ALA A 121 0.91 -0.14 20.09
N LEU A 122 1.02 0.68 21.12
CA LEU A 122 0.64 2.09 21.04
C LEU A 122 1.48 2.84 20.01
N ASN A 123 2.78 2.61 19.99
CA ASN A 123 3.65 3.23 18.99
C ASN A 123 3.29 2.77 17.56
N ALA A 124 3.00 1.48 17.38
CA ALA A 124 2.57 0.94 16.10
C ALA A 124 1.30 1.63 15.59
N GLU A 125 0.30 1.81 16.46
CA GLU A 125 -0.93 2.53 16.12
C GLU A 125 -0.63 3.98 15.72
N LEU A 126 0.15 4.70 16.51
CA LEU A 126 0.52 6.09 16.23
C LEU A 126 1.34 6.25 14.95
N THR A 127 2.09 5.24 14.56
CA THR A 127 2.91 5.24 13.34
C THR A 127 2.10 4.86 12.11
N GLY A 128 0.93 4.27 12.27
CA GLY A 128 0.02 3.95 11.17
C GLY A 128 -0.10 2.47 10.84
N ALA A 129 0.23 1.57 11.77
CA ALA A 129 -0.06 0.15 11.60
C ALA A 129 -1.57 -0.08 11.53
N TYR A 130 -1.98 -1.04 10.74
CA TYR A 130 -3.39 -1.46 10.63
C TYR A 130 -3.80 -2.43 11.74
N GLY A 131 -2.84 -3.08 12.34
CA GLY A 131 -3.08 -3.99 13.46
C GLY A 131 -1.76 -4.46 14.06
N VAL A 132 -1.89 -5.20 15.15
CA VAL A 132 -0.76 -5.77 15.86
C VAL A 132 -0.93 -7.28 16.01
N VAL A 133 0.19 -7.97 16.12
CA VAL A 133 0.24 -9.42 16.31
C VAL A 133 0.93 -9.71 17.63
N LEU A 134 0.30 -10.53 18.48
CA LEU A 134 0.85 -11.01 19.75
C LEU A 134 1.42 -12.41 19.62
#